data_256d36978c4b8750bfb390cc5e9d4ddc
#
_entry.id   256d36978c4b8750bfb390cc5e9d4ddc
#
_cell.length_a   1.000
_cell.length_b   1.000
_cell.length_c   1.000
_cell.angle_alpha   90.00
_cell.angle_beta   90.00
_cell.angle_gamma   90.00
#
_symmetry.space_group_name_H-M   'P 1'
#
loop_
_entity.id
_entity.type
_entity.pdbx_description
1 polymer ?
#
loop_
_entity_poly.entity_id
_entity_poly.type
_entity_poly.pdbx_seq_one_letter_code
_entity_poly.pdbx_strand_id
1 'polypeptide(L)'
;MPAPTGNCLLYLDIVPGHPVQIRKLAGVRRYAALRGWDVVGVPRREMDRTDVRDLLVRHRPVGVVVEGSGRRNAFPPQLFGRTPVSYVEYPAEETAGQAPNVSIDDDAIADAAFRELSLGRPAAFAVIGHRHPHLWSLLRVRAFRERCARAGADCIAFPVVPGESTERYEARLSAWIASLPPKTAVFAAGDSAGAAVSRGARSAGRHIPKDLTLCSTCDIPEVCEDAPTPVTSVHLDFERMGWLAAESLASGENASVGPLFVSRRRSTAGRGRREPWILQAVGIIRAEACGGLAIDELVVRLRSAKGRPVSRRNFDRRFREAMGHSANEEILSVRLESACALLAQTDMRVTAIHDFCGVGCYSNLDALFRSRFGMSMSKWRARNASRG
;
A
#
# COMPACT_ATOMS: atom_id res chain seq x y z
N MET A 1 -6.50 -31.49 18.21
CA MET A 1 -6.10 -31.49 16.79
C MET A 1 -4.57 -31.51 16.76
N PRO A 2 -3.94 -32.31 15.89
CA PRO A 2 -2.48 -32.31 15.79
C PRO A 2 -1.97 -30.91 15.41
N ALA A 3 -0.73 -30.60 15.84
CA ALA A 3 -0.05 -29.36 15.50
C ALA A 3 0.04 -29.16 13.97
N PRO A 4 0.09 -27.90 13.47
CA PRO A 4 0.26 -27.63 12.06
C PRO A 4 1.53 -28.33 11.56
N THR A 5 1.40 -29.23 10.61
CA THR A 5 2.51 -30.01 10.03
C THR A 5 2.92 -29.45 8.66
N GLY A 6 2.27 -28.39 8.19
CA GLY A 6 2.54 -27.78 6.90
C GLY A 6 3.36 -26.49 7.07
N ASN A 7 4.37 -26.31 6.22
CA ASN A 7 5.08 -25.04 6.05
C ASN A 7 4.36 -24.13 5.04
N CYS A 8 3.02 -24.01 5.15
CA CYS A 8 2.20 -23.34 4.16
C CYS A 8 1.38 -22.21 4.80
N LEU A 9 1.37 -21.04 4.18
CA LEU A 9 0.49 -19.91 4.47
C LEU A 9 -0.56 -19.80 3.36
N LEU A 10 -1.83 -19.68 3.71
CA LEU A 10 -2.90 -19.42 2.74
C LEU A 10 -3.15 -17.93 2.62
N TYR A 11 -3.29 -17.44 1.39
CA TYR A 11 -3.80 -16.09 1.11
C TYR A 11 -5.11 -16.18 0.33
N LEU A 12 -6.20 -15.83 1.00
CA LEU A 12 -7.56 -16.06 0.50
C LEU A 12 -8.18 -14.83 -0.17
N ASP A 13 -9.16 -15.11 -1.02
CA ASP A 13 -10.04 -14.13 -1.70
C ASP A 13 -9.30 -13.23 -2.70
N ILE A 14 -8.28 -13.75 -3.37
CA ILE A 14 -7.50 -13.04 -4.37
C ILE A 14 -8.29 -12.92 -5.69
N VAL A 15 -8.22 -11.74 -6.33
CA VAL A 15 -8.65 -11.54 -7.72
C VAL A 15 -7.43 -11.72 -8.61
N PRO A 16 -7.37 -12.79 -9.41
CA PRO A 16 -6.23 -13.05 -10.29
C PRO A 16 -5.96 -11.85 -11.21
N GLY A 17 -4.70 -11.46 -11.34
CA GLY A 17 -4.28 -10.34 -12.19
C GLY A 17 -4.53 -8.95 -11.61
N HIS A 18 -5.14 -8.81 -10.42
CA HIS A 18 -5.39 -7.50 -9.83
C HIS A 18 -4.08 -6.86 -9.32
N PRO A 19 -3.63 -5.71 -9.88
CA PRO A 19 -2.30 -5.16 -9.63
C PRO A 19 -1.99 -4.89 -8.14
N VAL A 20 -2.98 -4.39 -7.39
CA VAL A 20 -2.85 -4.11 -5.95
C VAL A 20 -2.63 -5.41 -5.17
N GLN A 21 -3.41 -6.45 -5.46
CA GLN A 21 -3.31 -7.72 -4.74
C GLN A 21 -2.02 -8.49 -5.09
N ILE A 22 -1.51 -8.35 -6.32
CA ILE A 22 -0.19 -8.88 -6.68
C ILE A 22 0.90 -8.26 -5.82
N ARG A 23 0.86 -6.95 -5.56
CA ARG A 23 1.82 -6.26 -4.68
C ARG A 23 1.68 -6.72 -3.22
N LYS A 24 0.46 -6.85 -2.71
CA LYS A 24 0.22 -7.40 -1.35
C LYS A 24 0.76 -8.83 -1.24
N LEU A 25 0.46 -9.69 -2.22
CA LEU A 25 0.97 -11.07 -2.26
C LEU A 25 2.51 -11.11 -2.30
N ALA A 26 3.17 -10.18 -2.97
CA ALA A 26 4.63 -10.07 -2.96
C ALA A 26 5.16 -9.82 -1.54
N GLY A 27 4.52 -8.94 -0.78
CA GLY A 27 4.84 -8.69 0.63
C GLY A 27 4.65 -9.92 1.53
N VAL A 28 3.53 -10.62 1.37
CA VAL A 28 3.27 -11.88 2.07
C VAL A 28 4.35 -12.92 1.77
N ARG A 29 4.71 -13.10 0.49
CA ARG A 29 5.75 -14.04 0.06
C ARG A 29 7.13 -13.68 0.61
N ARG A 30 7.48 -12.40 0.63
CA ARG A 30 8.74 -11.92 1.18
C ARG A 30 8.86 -12.23 2.68
N TYR A 31 7.80 -12.02 3.44
CA TYR A 31 7.75 -12.41 4.84
C TYR A 31 7.81 -13.93 5.03
N ALA A 32 7.00 -14.68 4.29
CA ALA A 32 6.95 -16.14 4.35
C ALA A 32 8.29 -16.78 4.04
N ALA A 33 9.06 -16.21 3.09
CA ALA A 33 10.40 -16.69 2.74
C ALA A 33 11.38 -16.66 3.94
N LEU A 34 11.28 -15.65 4.81
CA LEU A 34 12.10 -15.58 6.03
C LEU A 34 11.78 -16.71 7.03
N ARG A 35 10.58 -17.28 6.90
CA ARG A 35 10.06 -18.35 7.77
C ARG A 35 10.17 -19.73 7.15
N GLY A 36 10.65 -19.83 5.93
CA GLY A 36 10.64 -21.09 5.17
C GLY A 36 9.21 -21.57 4.86
N TRP A 37 8.25 -20.67 4.70
CA TRP A 37 6.86 -21.00 4.38
C TRP A 37 6.58 -20.86 2.89
N ASP A 38 5.84 -21.81 2.35
CA ASP A 38 5.22 -21.68 1.03
C ASP A 38 3.96 -20.82 1.11
N VAL A 39 3.63 -20.09 0.06
CA VAL A 39 2.41 -19.28 0.00
C VAL A 39 1.50 -19.80 -1.10
N VAL A 40 0.31 -20.23 -0.70
CA VAL A 40 -0.76 -20.65 -1.61
C VAL A 40 -1.79 -19.55 -1.71
N GLY A 41 -1.87 -18.91 -2.88
CA GLY A 41 -2.90 -17.93 -3.20
C GLY A 41 -4.19 -18.63 -3.66
N VAL A 42 -5.32 -18.33 -3.04
CA VAL A 42 -6.62 -18.94 -3.36
C VAL A 42 -7.55 -17.90 -3.98
N PRO A 43 -7.97 -18.09 -5.24
CA PRO A 43 -8.82 -17.13 -5.95
C PRO A 43 -10.23 -17.02 -5.36
N ARG A 44 -10.79 -15.81 -5.41
CA ARG A 44 -12.14 -15.48 -4.92
C ARG A 44 -13.25 -16.37 -5.49
N ARG A 45 -13.15 -16.71 -6.78
CA ARG A 45 -14.21 -17.45 -7.51
C ARG A 45 -14.38 -18.90 -7.09
N GLU A 46 -13.43 -19.43 -6.35
CA GLU A 46 -13.32 -20.84 -5.98
C GLU A 46 -13.64 -21.08 -4.51
N MET A 47 -14.22 -20.07 -3.80
CA MET A 47 -14.35 -20.17 -2.36
C MET A 47 -15.72 -19.79 -1.81
N ASP A 48 -16.30 -20.72 -1.10
CA ASP A 48 -17.29 -20.50 -0.05
C ASP A 48 -16.71 -20.89 1.33
N ARG A 49 -17.55 -20.90 2.37
CA ARG A 49 -17.13 -21.31 3.74
C ARG A 49 -16.79 -22.78 3.86
N THR A 50 -17.36 -23.64 3.02
CA THR A 50 -17.07 -25.06 2.97
C THR A 50 -15.70 -25.29 2.36
N ASP A 51 -15.43 -24.64 1.24
CA ASP A 51 -14.14 -24.68 0.56
C ASP A 51 -13.00 -24.27 1.49
N VAL A 52 -13.20 -23.21 2.31
CA VAL A 52 -12.19 -22.77 3.29
C VAL A 52 -11.90 -23.86 4.32
N ARG A 53 -12.92 -24.55 4.84
CA ARG A 53 -12.72 -25.66 5.80
C ARG A 53 -11.93 -26.81 5.16
N ASP A 54 -12.23 -27.15 3.93
CA ASP A 54 -11.54 -28.20 3.18
C ASP A 54 -10.07 -27.82 2.92
N LEU A 55 -9.81 -26.56 2.59
CA LEU A 55 -8.45 -26.02 2.45
C LEU A 55 -7.67 -26.09 3.77
N LEU A 56 -8.28 -25.73 4.90
CA LEU A 56 -7.65 -25.82 6.22
C LEU A 56 -7.30 -27.27 6.59
N VAL A 57 -8.19 -28.24 6.30
CA VAL A 57 -7.94 -29.67 6.54
C VAL A 57 -6.83 -30.19 5.63
N ARG A 58 -6.86 -29.84 4.35
CA ARG A 58 -5.91 -30.32 3.33
C ARG A 58 -4.50 -29.77 3.55
N HIS A 59 -4.37 -28.45 3.74
CA HIS A 59 -3.07 -27.78 3.80
C HIS A 59 -2.51 -27.68 5.22
N ARG A 60 -3.36 -27.74 6.25
CA ARG A 60 -2.97 -27.51 7.65
C ARG A 60 -2.04 -26.32 7.80
N PRO A 61 -2.46 -25.13 7.32
CA PRO A 61 -1.58 -23.98 7.18
C PRO A 61 -1.09 -23.47 8.54
N VAL A 62 0.09 -22.86 8.55
CA VAL A 62 0.63 -22.14 9.71
C VAL A 62 -0.18 -20.88 10.02
N GLY A 63 -0.88 -20.33 9.03
CA GLY A 63 -1.75 -19.17 9.16
C GLY A 63 -2.47 -18.85 7.87
N VAL A 64 -3.42 -17.94 7.96
CA VAL A 64 -4.27 -17.51 6.85
C VAL A 64 -4.30 -15.98 6.79
N VAL A 65 -4.01 -15.40 5.63
CA VAL A 65 -4.26 -13.99 5.33
C VAL A 65 -5.52 -13.89 4.49
N VAL A 66 -6.47 -13.03 4.88
CA VAL A 66 -7.75 -12.84 4.19
C VAL A 66 -7.81 -11.46 3.57
N GLU A 67 -8.00 -11.37 2.26
CA GLU A 67 -8.19 -10.10 1.56
C GLU A 67 -9.59 -9.53 1.81
N GLY A 68 -9.66 -8.24 2.18
CA GLY A 68 -10.91 -7.51 2.38
C GLY A 68 -11.55 -7.11 1.07
N SER A 69 -12.32 -7.99 0.49
CA SER A 69 -12.88 -7.83 -0.85
C SER A 69 -14.23 -7.13 -0.90
N GLY A 70 -14.66 -6.54 0.21
CA GLY A 70 -15.98 -5.89 0.32
C GLY A 70 -17.16 -6.87 0.50
N ARG A 71 -16.90 -8.15 0.67
CA ARG A 71 -17.90 -9.14 1.07
C ARG A 71 -18.03 -9.13 2.60
N ARG A 72 -19.05 -8.48 3.12
CA ARG A 72 -19.34 -8.51 4.55
C ARG A 72 -19.55 -9.95 5.05
N ASN A 73 -18.94 -10.27 6.20
CA ASN A 73 -19.05 -11.57 6.89
C ASN A 73 -18.76 -12.82 6.03
N ALA A 74 -18.04 -12.68 4.93
CA ALA A 74 -17.73 -13.83 4.08
C ALA A 74 -16.86 -14.85 4.83
N PHE A 75 -15.83 -14.38 5.51
CA PHE A 75 -14.85 -15.22 6.20
C PHE A 75 -14.63 -14.72 7.64
N PRO A 76 -15.59 -14.93 8.55
CA PRO A 76 -15.46 -14.47 9.94
C PRO A 76 -14.35 -15.25 10.68
N PRO A 77 -13.69 -14.65 11.71
CA PRO A 77 -12.59 -15.29 12.44
C PRO A 77 -12.89 -16.70 12.97
N GLN A 78 -14.12 -16.96 13.39
CA GLN A 78 -14.55 -18.27 13.90
C GLN A 78 -14.46 -19.40 12.86
N LEU A 79 -14.45 -19.07 11.58
CA LEU A 79 -14.32 -20.05 10.48
C LEU A 79 -12.98 -20.78 10.53
N PHE A 80 -11.94 -20.12 11.04
CA PHE A 80 -10.56 -20.62 11.04
C PHE A 80 -10.20 -21.43 12.28
N GLY A 81 -11.09 -21.48 13.27
CA GLY A 81 -10.89 -22.28 14.49
C GLY A 81 -9.63 -21.85 15.27
N ARG A 82 -8.62 -22.74 15.33
CA ARG A 82 -7.33 -22.46 15.99
C ARG A 82 -6.24 -21.98 15.03
N THR A 83 -6.48 -21.98 13.73
CA THR A 83 -5.51 -21.51 12.74
C THR A 83 -5.40 -19.99 12.85
N PRO A 84 -4.21 -19.42 13.07
CA PRO A 84 -4.02 -17.99 13.09
C PRO A 84 -4.55 -17.34 11.80
N VAL A 85 -5.29 -16.25 11.94
CA VAL A 85 -5.84 -15.50 10.80
C VAL A 85 -5.54 -14.01 10.96
N SER A 86 -5.19 -13.35 9.87
CA SER A 86 -5.11 -11.90 9.76
C SER A 86 -5.88 -11.39 8.55
N TYR A 87 -6.32 -10.15 8.62
CA TYR A 87 -7.14 -9.53 7.58
C TYR A 87 -6.43 -8.34 6.96
N VAL A 88 -6.77 -8.06 5.71
CA VAL A 88 -6.27 -6.90 4.96
C VAL A 88 -7.44 -6.08 4.47
N GLU A 89 -7.55 -4.81 4.88
CA GLU A 89 -8.65 -3.89 4.51
C GLU A 89 -10.05 -4.48 4.78
N TYR A 90 -10.19 -5.23 5.85
CA TYR A 90 -11.48 -5.79 6.27
C TYR A 90 -12.24 -4.78 7.14
N PRO A 91 -13.59 -4.80 7.18
CA PRO A 91 -14.33 -3.93 8.10
C PRO A 91 -13.89 -4.17 9.54
N ALA A 92 -13.45 -3.09 10.21
CA ALA A 92 -12.85 -3.21 11.55
C ALA A 92 -13.85 -3.80 12.57
N GLU A 93 -15.13 -3.50 12.42
CA GLU A 93 -16.22 -4.03 13.26
C GLU A 93 -16.41 -5.55 13.14
N GLU A 94 -16.00 -6.15 12.01
CA GLU A 94 -16.14 -7.59 11.75
C GLU A 94 -14.97 -8.41 12.31
N THR A 95 -13.83 -7.77 12.62
CA THR A 95 -12.61 -8.44 13.11
C THR A 95 -12.24 -7.98 14.52
N ALA A 96 -12.88 -6.94 15.05
CA ALA A 96 -12.53 -6.28 16.29
C ALA A 96 -12.36 -7.26 17.48
N GLY A 97 -11.17 -7.26 18.08
CA GLY A 97 -10.84 -8.08 19.25
C GLY A 97 -10.70 -9.58 19.00
N GLN A 98 -10.85 -10.06 17.75
CA GLN A 98 -10.82 -11.49 17.42
C GLN A 98 -9.65 -11.86 16.50
N ALA A 99 -9.24 -10.97 15.62
CA ALA A 99 -8.13 -11.19 14.71
C ALA A 99 -7.53 -9.85 14.27
N PRO A 100 -6.21 -9.79 14.00
CA PRO A 100 -5.56 -8.58 13.52
C PRO A 100 -6.05 -8.19 12.13
N ASN A 101 -6.10 -6.88 11.89
CA ASN A 101 -6.45 -6.29 10.61
C ASN A 101 -5.40 -5.25 10.20
N VAL A 102 -4.91 -5.35 8.98
CA VAL A 102 -4.00 -4.36 8.39
C VAL A 102 -4.80 -3.43 7.50
N SER A 103 -4.86 -2.17 7.87
CA SER A 103 -5.62 -1.13 7.18
C SER A 103 -4.73 -0.13 6.45
N ILE A 104 -5.34 0.70 5.62
CA ILE A 104 -4.71 1.88 5.02
C ILE A 104 -5.01 3.10 5.90
N ASP A 105 -4.03 4.00 6.01
CA ASP A 105 -4.20 5.32 6.63
C ASP A 105 -4.80 6.29 5.60
N ASP A 106 -6.13 6.33 5.54
CA ASP A 106 -6.86 7.17 4.61
C ASP A 106 -6.71 8.68 4.94
N ASP A 107 -6.46 9.05 6.20
CA ASP A 107 -6.16 10.43 6.60
C ASP A 107 -4.81 10.88 6.04
N ALA A 108 -3.78 10.05 6.13
CA ALA A 108 -2.47 10.34 5.56
C ALA A 108 -2.54 10.43 4.01
N ILE A 109 -3.36 9.62 3.35
CA ILE A 109 -3.64 9.74 1.91
C ILE A 109 -4.28 11.08 1.59
N ALA A 110 -5.32 11.45 2.34
CA ALA A 110 -6.03 12.72 2.17
C ALA A 110 -5.09 13.92 2.35
N ASP A 111 -4.20 13.88 3.35
CA ASP A 111 -3.19 14.90 3.57
C ASP A 111 -2.18 14.99 2.43
N ALA A 112 -1.71 13.87 1.89
CA ALA A 112 -0.79 13.84 0.76
C ALA A 112 -1.42 14.40 -0.51
N ALA A 113 -2.65 13.96 -0.83
CA ALA A 113 -3.40 14.44 -1.99
C ALA A 113 -3.77 15.93 -1.87
N PHE A 114 -4.20 16.37 -0.68
CA PHE A 114 -4.53 17.76 -0.41
C PHE A 114 -3.32 18.68 -0.59
N ARG A 115 -2.16 18.29 -0.04
CA ARG A 115 -0.91 19.05 -0.21
C ARG A 115 -0.53 19.18 -1.69
N GLU A 116 -0.58 18.09 -2.45
CA GLU A 116 -0.26 18.10 -3.88
C GLU A 116 -1.20 19.00 -4.68
N LEU A 117 -2.50 18.86 -4.46
CA LEU A 117 -3.54 19.64 -5.15
C LEU A 117 -3.50 21.14 -4.78
N SER A 118 -3.12 21.48 -3.55
CA SER A 118 -2.99 22.85 -3.07
C SER A 118 -1.84 23.62 -3.72
N LEU A 119 -0.85 22.94 -4.32
CA LEU A 119 0.26 23.61 -5.04
C LEU A 119 -0.23 24.48 -6.18
N GLY A 120 -1.35 24.12 -6.81
CA GLY A 120 -2.01 24.88 -7.87
C GLY A 120 -2.83 26.09 -7.39
N ARG A 121 -2.93 26.32 -6.08
CA ARG A 121 -3.82 27.35 -5.47
C ARG A 121 -5.23 27.27 -6.05
N PRO A 122 -5.92 26.15 -5.83
CA PRO A 122 -7.26 25.94 -6.39
C PRO A 122 -8.28 26.92 -5.82
N ALA A 123 -9.32 27.24 -6.61
CA ALA A 123 -10.46 28.02 -6.17
C ALA A 123 -11.47 27.17 -5.38
N ALA A 124 -11.50 25.87 -5.64
CA ALA A 124 -12.36 24.90 -4.95
C ALA A 124 -11.73 23.52 -4.96
N PHE A 125 -12.17 22.65 -4.05
CA PHE A 125 -11.85 21.24 -4.08
C PHE A 125 -13.07 20.42 -4.48
N ALA A 126 -12.81 19.26 -5.09
CA ALA A 126 -13.84 18.30 -5.39
C ALA A 126 -13.33 16.87 -5.14
N VAL A 127 -14.24 15.95 -4.86
CA VAL A 127 -13.90 14.55 -4.60
C VAL A 127 -14.84 13.60 -5.31
N ILE A 128 -14.25 12.53 -5.84
CA ILE A 128 -15.00 11.44 -6.48
C ILE A 128 -14.51 10.08 -5.95
N GLY A 129 -15.47 9.24 -5.55
CA GLY A 129 -15.24 7.85 -5.16
C GLY A 129 -15.20 6.90 -6.36
N HIS A 130 -15.01 5.62 -6.05
CA HIS A 130 -15.18 4.56 -7.03
C HIS A 130 -16.66 4.48 -7.47
N ARG A 131 -16.90 4.08 -8.71
CA ARG A 131 -18.25 3.92 -9.29
C ARG A 131 -19.16 3.03 -8.44
N HIS A 132 -18.62 1.97 -7.86
CA HIS A 132 -19.33 1.12 -6.90
C HIS A 132 -18.96 1.53 -5.46
N PRO A 133 -19.91 1.43 -4.49
CA PRO A 133 -19.72 1.91 -3.12
C PRO A 133 -18.85 0.96 -2.28
N HIS A 134 -17.60 0.78 -2.68
CA HIS A 134 -16.63 0.02 -1.90
C HIS A 134 -16.24 0.77 -0.62
N LEU A 135 -16.09 0.06 0.49
CA LEU A 135 -15.76 0.65 1.79
C LEU A 135 -14.50 1.51 1.74
N TRP A 136 -13.41 1.00 1.16
CA TRP A 136 -12.17 1.76 1.01
C TRP A 136 -12.34 3.09 0.27
N SER A 137 -13.22 3.12 -0.73
CA SER A 137 -13.50 4.34 -1.49
C SER A 137 -14.31 5.35 -0.68
N LEU A 138 -15.30 4.88 0.08
CA LEU A 138 -16.10 5.73 0.97
C LEU A 138 -15.25 6.33 2.08
N LEU A 139 -14.32 5.56 2.66
CA LEU A 139 -13.40 6.03 3.70
C LEU A 139 -12.48 7.13 3.16
N ARG A 140 -11.88 6.94 1.98
CA ARG A 140 -11.02 7.96 1.33
C ARG A 140 -11.77 9.24 0.97
N VAL A 141 -12.99 9.10 0.45
CA VAL A 141 -13.83 10.26 0.15
C VAL A 141 -14.15 11.03 1.43
N ARG A 142 -14.50 10.34 2.52
CA ARG A 142 -14.74 10.95 3.82
C ARG A 142 -13.49 11.67 4.33
N ALA A 143 -12.35 10.98 4.38
CA ALA A 143 -11.09 11.54 4.88
C ALA A 143 -10.68 12.80 4.11
N PHE A 144 -10.82 12.82 2.78
CA PHE A 144 -10.49 13.99 1.97
C PHE A 144 -11.44 15.16 2.23
N ARG A 145 -12.74 14.93 2.39
CA ARG A 145 -13.71 15.96 2.75
C ARG A 145 -13.42 16.56 4.12
N GLU A 146 -13.13 15.72 5.11
CA GLU A 146 -12.73 16.15 6.46
C GLU A 146 -11.41 16.94 6.41
N ARG A 147 -10.47 16.54 5.55
CA ARG A 147 -9.23 17.29 5.35
C ARG A 147 -9.46 18.67 4.76
N CYS A 148 -10.35 18.81 3.77
CA CYS A 148 -10.76 20.09 3.22
C CYS A 148 -11.43 20.96 4.30
N ALA A 149 -12.39 20.41 5.05
CA ALA A 149 -13.08 21.12 6.13
C ALA A 149 -12.11 21.65 7.20
N ARG A 150 -11.12 20.84 7.61
CA ARG A 150 -10.04 21.28 8.53
C ARG A 150 -9.21 22.45 7.97
N ALA A 151 -9.15 22.60 6.65
CA ALA A 151 -8.48 23.73 5.99
C ALA A 151 -9.41 24.92 5.71
N GLY A 152 -10.68 24.88 6.12
CA GLY A 152 -11.69 25.91 5.83
C GLY A 152 -12.07 25.95 4.35
N ALA A 153 -11.91 24.85 3.61
CA ALA A 153 -12.20 24.79 2.18
C ALA A 153 -13.43 23.91 1.89
N ASP A 154 -14.27 24.38 0.98
CA ASP A 154 -15.40 23.59 0.47
C ASP A 154 -14.93 22.45 -0.41
N CYS A 155 -15.62 21.31 -0.34
CA CYS A 155 -15.34 20.12 -1.14
C CYS A 155 -16.61 19.59 -1.81
N ILE A 156 -16.68 19.74 -3.14
CA ILE A 156 -17.81 19.30 -3.97
C ILE A 156 -17.68 17.79 -4.22
N ALA A 157 -18.61 17.01 -3.69
CA ALA A 157 -18.58 15.56 -3.87
C ALA A 157 -19.39 15.09 -5.07
N PHE A 158 -18.84 14.16 -5.86
CA PHE A 158 -19.61 13.43 -6.86
C PHE A 158 -20.37 12.29 -6.20
N PRO A 159 -21.71 12.26 -6.25
CA PRO A 159 -22.50 11.25 -5.56
C PRO A 159 -22.40 9.89 -6.24
N VAL A 160 -22.27 8.82 -5.46
CA VAL A 160 -22.35 7.44 -5.93
C VAL A 160 -23.83 7.05 -6.10
N VAL A 161 -24.17 6.48 -7.27
CA VAL A 161 -25.50 5.93 -7.55
C VAL A 161 -25.37 4.42 -7.79
N PRO A 162 -25.80 3.58 -6.82
CA PRO A 162 -25.72 2.13 -6.98
C PRO A 162 -26.55 1.63 -8.16
N GLY A 163 -26.01 0.67 -8.91
CA GLY A 163 -26.71 0.03 -10.02
C GLY A 163 -26.84 0.87 -11.30
N GLU A 164 -26.20 2.04 -11.35
CA GLU A 164 -26.20 2.90 -12.53
C GLU A 164 -25.49 2.26 -13.73
N SER A 165 -26.07 2.38 -14.94
CA SER A 165 -25.41 1.91 -16.16
C SER A 165 -24.14 2.71 -16.48
N THR A 166 -23.24 2.16 -17.28
CA THR A 166 -21.99 2.85 -17.66
C THR A 166 -22.27 4.17 -18.37
N GLU A 167 -23.20 4.17 -19.30
CA GLU A 167 -23.56 5.33 -20.11
C GLU A 167 -24.14 6.47 -19.21
N ARG A 168 -25.01 6.13 -18.28
CA ARG A 168 -25.57 7.11 -17.34
C ARG A 168 -24.50 7.68 -16.42
N TYR A 169 -23.62 6.83 -15.89
CA TYR A 169 -22.48 7.24 -15.07
C TYR A 169 -21.60 8.22 -15.82
N GLU A 170 -21.19 7.90 -17.07
CA GLU A 170 -20.31 8.75 -17.87
C GLU A 170 -20.95 10.07 -18.23
N ALA A 171 -22.24 10.08 -18.61
CA ALA A 171 -22.99 11.29 -18.88
C ALA A 171 -23.09 12.20 -17.65
N ARG A 172 -23.44 11.64 -16.49
CA ARG A 172 -23.54 12.36 -15.23
C ARG A 172 -22.18 12.87 -14.76
N LEU A 173 -21.10 12.09 -14.92
CA LEU A 173 -19.74 12.49 -14.60
C LEU A 173 -19.29 13.68 -15.49
N SER A 174 -19.57 13.62 -16.79
CA SER A 174 -19.24 14.71 -17.71
C SER A 174 -20.01 16.00 -17.36
N ALA A 175 -21.31 15.89 -17.07
CA ALA A 175 -22.12 17.03 -16.61
C ALA A 175 -21.61 17.64 -15.30
N TRP A 176 -21.27 16.80 -14.32
CA TRP A 176 -20.67 17.27 -13.06
C TRP A 176 -19.34 17.97 -13.28
N ILE A 177 -18.44 17.42 -14.11
CA ILE A 177 -17.17 18.07 -14.44
C ILE A 177 -17.39 19.42 -15.12
N ALA A 178 -18.35 19.52 -16.02
CA ALA A 178 -18.70 20.77 -16.69
C ALA A 178 -19.19 21.84 -15.69
N SER A 179 -19.91 21.44 -14.64
CA SER A 179 -20.43 22.35 -13.60
C SER A 179 -19.41 22.81 -12.58
N LEU A 180 -18.24 22.15 -12.49
CA LEU A 180 -17.20 22.54 -11.51
C LEU A 180 -16.64 23.94 -11.81
N PRO A 181 -16.42 24.77 -10.77
CA PRO A 181 -15.74 26.06 -10.93
C PRO A 181 -14.38 25.92 -11.64
N PRO A 182 -13.94 26.97 -12.38
CA PRO A 182 -12.58 26.98 -12.91
C PRO A 182 -11.53 26.87 -11.80
N LYS A 183 -10.40 26.21 -12.10
CA LYS A 183 -9.33 25.89 -11.14
C LYS A 183 -9.77 25.02 -9.96
N THR A 184 -10.74 24.14 -10.15
CA THR A 184 -11.07 23.14 -9.14
C THR A 184 -10.00 22.05 -9.08
N ALA A 185 -9.60 21.67 -7.86
CA ALA A 185 -8.71 20.57 -7.59
C ALA A 185 -9.51 19.30 -7.25
N VAL A 186 -9.41 18.26 -8.06
CA VAL A 186 -10.19 17.02 -7.93
C VAL A 186 -9.33 15.93 -7.31
N PHE A 187 -9.78 15.35 -6.19
CA PHE A 187 -9.25 14.10 -5.66
C PHE A 187 -10.13 12.92 -6.09
N ALA A 188 -9.51 11.93 -6.68
CA ALA A 188 -10.14 10.66 -7.03
C ALA A 188 -9.68 9.55 -6.07
N ALA A 189 -10.61 8.91 -5.37
CA ALA A 189 -10.30 7.92 -4.33
C ALA A 189 -9.66 6.61 -4.86
N GLY A 190 -9.43 6.49 -6.16
CA GLY A 190 -8.71 5.41 -6.82
C GLY A 190 -8.38 5.76 -8.26
N ASP A 191 -7.40 5.08 -8.86
CA ASP A 191 -6.89 5.41 -10.21
C ASP A 191 -7.95 5.22 -11.30
N SER A 192 -8.84 4.23 -11.18
CA SER A 192 -9.96 4.04 -12.11
C SER A 192 -10.91 5.24 -12.13
N ALA A 193 -11.20 5.83 -10.96
CA ALA A 193 -11.97 7.07 -10.86
C ALA A 193 -11.19 8.26 -11.43
N GLY A 194 -9.87 8.33 -11.18
CA GLY A 194 -8.97 9.32 -11.77
C GLY A 194 -8.96 9.28 -13.30
N ALA A 195 -8.83 8.08 -13.87
CA ALA A 195 -8.89 7.88 -15.32
C ALA A 195 -10.28 8.25 -15.88
N ALA A 196 -11.37 7.96 -15.16
CA ALA A 196 -12.71 8.36 -15.56
C ALA A 196 -12.86 9.89 -15.57
N VAL A 197 -12.35 10.61 -14.56
CA VAL A 197 -12.33 12.08 -14.53
C VAL A 197 -11.51 12.62 -15.71
N SER A 198 -10.36 12.04 -16.01
CA SER A 198 -9.52 12.47 -17.14
C SER A 198 -10.25 12.32 -18.48
N ARG A 199 -10.99 11.23 -18.70
CA ARG A 199 -11.85 11.03 -19.89
C ARG A 199 -13.04 12.00 -19.88
N GLY A 200 -13.76 12.11 -18.76
CA GLY A 200 -14.93 12.99 -18.63
C GLY A 200 -14.57 14.46 -18.81
N ALA A 201 -13.41 14.92 -18.36
CA ALA A 201 -12.92 16.29 -18.61
C ALA A 201 -12.75 16.56 -20.10
N ARG A 202 -12.16 15.61 -20.84
CA ARG A 202 -12.03 15.72 -22.30
C ARG A 202 -13.40 15.80 -23.00
N SER A 203 -14.36 14.96 -22.59
CA SER A 203 -15.73 14.96 -23.12
C SER A 203 -16.49 16.25 -22.77
N ALA A 204 -16.24 16.84 -21.60
CA ALA A 204 -16.83 18.10 -21.15
C ALA A 204 -16.12 19.36 -21.71
N GLY A 205 -15.11 19.21 -22.58
CA GLY A 205 -14.31 20.32 -23.11
C GLY A 205 -13.45 21.04 -22.07
N ARG A 206 -13.17 20.40 -20.94
CA ARG A 206 -12.34 20.94 -19.85
C ARG A 206 -10.91 20.40 -19.93
N HIS A 207 -9.94 21.25 -19.70
CA HIS A 207 -8.52 20.94 -19.82
C HIS A 207 -7.89 20.66 -18.45
N ILE A 208 -7.20 19.53 -18.32
CA ILE A 208 -6.35 19.20 -17.18
C ILE A 208 -4.89 19.39 -17.59
N PRO A 209 -4.07 20.16 -16.88
CA PRO A 209 -4.30 20.78 -15.56
C PRO A 209 -4.79 22.24 -15.58
N LYS A 210 -5.17 22.80 -16.74
CA LYS A 210 -5.45 24.25 -16.90
C LYS A 210 -6.74 24.68 -16.18
N ASP A 211 -7.82 23.95 -16.43
CA ASP A 211 -9.16 24.28 -15.87
C ASP A 211 -9.45 23.50 -14.58
N LEU A 212 -8.90 22.29 -14.47
CA LEU A 212 -8.98 21.39 -13.33
C LEU A 212 -7.62 20.76 -13.07
N THR A 213 -7.25 20.57 -11.81
CA THR A 213 -6.15 19.67 -11.43
C THR A 213 -6.70 18.36 -10.88
N LEU A 214 -5.96 17.26 -11.04
CA LEU A 214 -6.44 15.93 -10.68
C LEU A 214 -5.33 15.13 -10.00
N CYS A 215 -5.65 14.54 -8.83
CA CYS A 215 -4.81 13.57 -8.12
C CYS A 215 -5.64 12.35 -7.76
N SER A 216 -5.12 11.15 -7.99
CA SER A 216 -5.73 9.88 -7.58
C SER A 216 -4.90 9.18 -6.51
N THR A 217 -5.21 7.92 -6.22
CA THR A 217 -4.48 7.08 -5.28
C THR A 217 -4.44 5.62 -5.74
N CYS A 218 -3.42 4.90 -5.35
CA CYS A 218 -2.95 3.54 -5.62
C CYS A 218 -1.74 3.48 -6.55
N ASP A 219 -1.61 4.40 -7.49
CA ASP A 219 -0.53 4.51 -8.45
C ASP A 219 -0.32 3.22 -9.27
N ILE A 220 -1.38 2.82 -9.97
CA ILE A 220 -1.35 1.73 -10.95
C ILE A 220 -0.90 2.33 -12.28
N PRO A 221 0.35 2.05 -12.74
CA PRO A 221 0.92 2.72 -13.90
C PRO A 221 0.05 2.58 -15.16
N GLU A 222 -0.46 1.39 -15.44
CA GLU A 222 -1.26 1.07 -16.62
C GLU A 222 -2.55 1.90 -16.67
N VAL A 223 -3.12 2.24 -15.52
CA VAL A 223 -4.34 3.06 -15.43
C VAL A 223 -4.01 4.55 -15.49
N CYS A 224 -2.96 4.96 -14.77
CA CYS A 224 -2.60 6.38 -14.65
C CYS A 224 -1.96 6.94 -15.93
N GLU A 225 -1.16 6.12 -16.64
CA GLU A 225 -0.44 6.54 -17.84
C GLU A 225 -1.33 6.56 -19.08
N ASP A 226 -2.25 5.57 -19.20
CA ASP A 226 -3.13 5.41 -20.37
C ASP A 226 -4.33 6.38 -20.35
N ALA A 227 -4.50 7.13 -19.24
CA ALA A 227 -5.51 8.19 -19.18
C ALA A 227 -5.21 9.30 -20.20
N PRO A 228 -6.22 9.95 -20.83
CA PRO A 228 -6.03 11.05 -21.81
C PRO A 228 -5.08 12.14 -21.31
N THR A 229 -5.17 12.49 -20.04
CA THR A 229 -4.14 13.23 -19.31
C THR A 229 -3.59 12.30 -18.23
N PRO A 230 -2.31 11.91 -18.29
CA PRO A 230 -1.69 11.05 -17.28
C PRO A 230 -1.89 11.59 -15.86
N VAL A 231 -2.40 10.72 -14.98
CA VAL A 231 -2.93 11.09 -13.67
C VAL A 231 -1.85 11.01 -12.59
N THR A 232 -1.63 12.13 -11.89
CA THR A 232 -0.86 12.16 -10.64
C THR A 232 -1.54 11.31 -9.60
N SER A 233 -0.81 10.44 -8.91
CA SER A 233 -1.39 9.50 -7.95
C SER A 233 -0.56 9.37 -6.69
N VAL A 234 -1.22 9.25 -5.55
CA VAL A 234 -0.60 8.92 -4.27
C VAL A 234 -0.25 7.44 -4.27
N HIS A 235 1.05 7.12 -4.18
CA HIS A 235 1.54 5.75 -4.17
C HIS A 235 1.35 5.11 -2.80
N LEU A 236 0.70 3.95 -2.75
CA LEU A 236 0.44 3.20 -1.53
C LEU A 236 1.38 2.00 -1.41
N ASP A 237 1.82 1.73 -0.20
CA ASP A 237 2.72 0.63 0.10
C ASP A 237 1.99 -0.72 0.29
N PHE A 238 1.42 -1.22 -0.79
CA PHE A 238 0.71 -2.49 -0.77
C PHE A 238 1.62 -3.69 -0.46
N GLU A 239 2.91 -3.61 -0.80
CA GLU A 239 3.85 -4.67 -0.45
C GLU A 239 4.09 -4.71 1.07
N ARG A 240 4.27 -3.52 1.69
CA ARG A 240 4.37 -3.41 3.15
C ARG A 240 3.10 -3.91 3.83
N MET A 241 1.93 -3.62 3.26
CA MET A 241 0.65 -4.12 3.77
C MET A 241 0.60 -5.65 3.79
N GLY A 242 1.00 -6.31 2.70
CA GLY A 242 1.07 -7.76 2.65
C GLY A 242 2.07 -8.36 3.64
N TRP A 243 3.24 -7.71 3.79
CA TRP A 243 4.22 -8.09 4.80
C TRP A 243 3.63 -8.03 6.21
N LEU A 244 3.02 -6.90 6.59
CA LEU A 244 2.41 -6.72 7.90
C LEU A 244 1.27 -7.70 8.16
N ALA A 245 0.50 -8.05 7.14
CA ALA A 245 -0.56 -9.04 7.29
C ALA A 245 -0.01 -10.43 7.63
N ALA A 246 1.10 -10.84 7.02
CA ALA A 246 1.76 -12.08 7.38
C ALA A 246 2.45 -12.00 8.76
N GLU A 247 3.04 -10.86 9.12
CA GLU A 247 3.64 -10.60 10.42
C GLU A 247 2.61 -10.62 11.55
N SER A 248 1.42 -10.07 11.30
CA SER A 248 0.31 -10.02 12.26
C SER A 248 -0.22 -11.40 12.68
N LEU A 249 0.03 -12.45 11.88
CA LEU A 249 -0.28 -13.83 12.29
C LEU A 249 0.48 -14.24 13.56
N ALA A 250 1.67 -13.72 13.77
CA ALA A 250 2.49 -14.02 14.95
C ALA A 250 2.35 -12.96 16.05
N SER A 251 2.25 -11.68 15.70
CA SER A 251 2.13 -10.59 16.68
C SER A 251 0.72 -10.46 17.28
N GLY A 252 -0.31 -10.84 16.54
CA GLY A 252 -1.71 -10.60 16.90
C GLY A 252 -2.11 -9.11 16.89
N GLU A 253 -1.26 -8.21 16.37
CA GLU A 253 -1.46 -6.77 16.43
C GLU A 253 -2.04 -6.22 15.12
N ASN A 254 -2.94 -5.24 15.25
CA ASN A 254 -3.39 -4.44 14.11
C ASN A 254 -2.24 -3.56 13.60
N ALA A 255 -2.26 -3.28 12.29
CA ALA A 255 -1.32 -2.35 11.69
C ALA A 255 -2.01 -1.41 10.70
N SER A 256 -1.37 -0.28 10.41
CA SER A 256 -1.82 0.67 9.40
C SER A 256 -0.67 1.08 8.49
N VAL A 257 -0.98 1.27 7.20
CA VAL A 257 0.01 1.62 6.17
C VAL A 257 -0.36 2.96 5.56
N GLY A 258 0.56 3.92 5.68
CA GLY A 258 0.43 5.22 5.04
C GLY A 258 0.92 5.23 3.58
N PRO A 259 0.76 6.38 2.90
CA PRO A 259 1.30 6.57 1.56
C PRO A 259 2.84 6.67 1.59
N LEU A 260 3.50 6.19 0.52
CA LEU A 260 4.95 6.34 0.37
C LEU A 260 5.34 7.70 -0.20
N PHE A 261 4.72 8.09 -1.33
CA PHE A 261 5.00 9.34 -2.04
C PHE A 261 3.88 9.69 -3.01
N VAL A 262 4.01 10.82 -3.71
CA VAL A 262 3.11 11.21 -4.80
C VAL A 262 3.83 11.07 -6.14
N SER A 263 3.33 10.17 -6.99
CA SER A 263 3.78 10.03 -8.38
C SER A 263 3.20 11.15 -9.23
N ARG A 264 3.96 12.21 -9.42
CA ARG A 264 3.52 13.38 -10.19
C ARG A 264 3.51 13.09 -11.68
N ARG A 265 2.39 13.43 -12.33
CA ARG A 265 2.16 13.36 -13.78
C ARG A 265 1.59 14.67 -14.29
N ARG A 266 1.03 14.65 -15.51
CA ARG A 266 0.54 15.85 -16.19
C ARG A 266 -0.73 16.45 -15.57
N SER A 267 -1.44 15.74 -14.73
CA SER A 267 -2.76 16.16 -14.22
C SER A 267 -2.70 17.15 -13.06
N THR A 268 -1.53 17.43 -12.47
CA THR A 268 -1.34 18.49 -11.47
C THR A 268 -0.47 19.63 -12.00
N ALA A 269 -0.57 20.82 -11.40
CA ALA A 269 0.16 22.02 -11.81
C ALA A 269 1.68 21.93 -11.56
N GLY A 270 2.13 20.93 -10.82
CA GLY A 270 3.54 20.67 -10.60
C GLY A 270 4.20 20.15 -11.89
N ARG A 271 5.33 20.74 -12.30
CA ARG A 271 6.20 20.15 -13.33
C ARG A 271 6.87 18.91 -12.78
N GLY A 272 6.07 17.89 -12.39
CA GLY A 272 6.55 16.61 -11.93
C GLY A 272 7.27 15.89 -13.06
N ARG A 273 8.59 15.81 -12.98
CA ARG A 273 9.34 14.88 -13.79
C ARG A 273 9.04 13.50 -13.26
N ARG A 274 8.46 12.64 -14.11
CA ARG A 274 8.35 11.20 -13.81
C ARG A 274 9.74 10.67 -13.51
N GLU A 275 9.88 10.06 -12.33
CA GLU A 275 11.12 9.39 -11.92
C GLU A 275 10.81 7.91 -11.71
N PRO A 276 10.59 7.12 -12.79
CA PRO A 276 10.17 5.71 -12.70
C PRO A 276 11.19 4.86 -11.94
N TRP A 277 12.45 5.30 -11.90
CA TRP A 277 13.52 4.64 -11.17
C TRP A 277 13.36 4.74 -9.64
N ILE A 278 12.53 5.62 -9.08
CA ILE A 278 12.26 5.65 -7.63
C ILE A 278 11.55 4.35 -7.20
N LEU A 279 10.50 3.94 -7.92
CA LEU A 279 9.84 2.65 -7.67
C LEU A 279 10.79 1.47 -7.85
N GLN A 280 11.58 1.52 -8.92
CA GLN A 280 12.62 0.52 -9.16
C GLN A 280 13.63 0.46 -8.01
N ALA A 281 14.07 1.62 -7.51
CA ALA A 281 14.99 1.72 -6.37
C ALA A 281 14.39 1.11 -5.10
N VAL A 282 13.14 1.45 -4.76
CA VAL A 282 12.43 0.86 -3.59
C VAL A 282 12.29 -0.64 -3.72
N GLY A 283 11.93 -1.15 -4.92
CA GLY A 283 11.84 -2.59 -5.18
C GLY A 283 13.17 -3.32 -5.00
N ILE A 284 14.28 -2.75 -5.53
CA ILE A 284 15.63 -3.31 -5.35
C ILE A 284 16.04 -3.29 -3.87
N ILE A 285 15.81 -2.17 -3.18
CA ILE A 285 16.12 -2.06 -1.74
C ILE A 285 15.40 -3.15 -0.95
N ARG A 286 14.10 -3.33 -1.16
CA ARG A 286 13.32 -4.35 -0.45
C ARG A 286 13.76 -5.77 -0.74
N ALA A 287 14.17 -6.05 -1.96
CA ALA A 287 14.63 -7.37 -2.36
C ALA A 287 16.04 -7.68 -1.83
N GLU A 288 16.94 -6.70 -1.79
CA GLU A 288 18.37 -6.95 -1.68
C GLU A 288 19.04 -6.23 -0.49
N ALA A 289 18.33 -5.44 0.31
CA ALA A 289 18.91 -4.72 1.46
C ALA A 289 19.69 -5.66 2.41
N CYS A 290 19.12 -6.81 2.73
CA CYS A 290 19.75 -7.81 3.58
C CYS A 290 20.91 -8.55 2.89
N GLY A 291 21.02 -8.51 1.57
CA GLY A 291 22.15 -9.05 0.80
C GLY A 291 23.38 -8.14 0.74
N GLY A 292 23.43 -7.06 1.55
CA GLY A 292 24.58 -6.15 1.58
C GLY A 292 24.55 -5.05 0.50
N LEU A 293 23.37 -4.77 -0.08
CA LEU A 293 23.19 -3.75 -1.12
C LEU A 293 23.84 -2.42 -0.74
N ALA A 294 24.74 -1.92 -1.61
CA ALA A 294 25.35 -0.61 -1.52
C ALA A 294 24.60 0.41 -2.39
N ILE A 295 24.54 1.68 -1.94
CA ILE A 295 23.82 2.73 -2.69
C ILE A 295 24.44 2.96 -4.07
N ASP A 296 25.76 2.88 -4.20
CA ASP A 296 26.41 3.11 -5.50
C ASP A 296 26.05 1.98 -6.50
N GLU A 297 25.96 0.75 -6.02
CA GLU A 297 25.49 -0.39 -6.81
C GLU A 297 24.02 -0.19 -7.22
N LEU A 298 23.16 0.22 -6.30
CA LEU A 298 21.77 0.54 -6.59
C LEU A 298 21.67 1.60 -7.69
N VAL A 299 22.42 2.71 -7.56
CA VAL A 299 22.34 3.85 -8.51
C VAL A 299 22.80 3.46 -9.91
N VAL A 300 23.82 2.62 -10.03
CA VAL A 300 24.33 2.13 -11.33
C VAL A 300 23.25 1.35 -12.09
N ARG A 301 22.37 0.65 -11.40
CA ARG A 301 21.28 -0.16 -11.98
C ARG A 301 20.08 0.67 -12.44
N LEU A 302 19.97 1.94 -12.02
CA LEU A 302 18.83 2.78 -12.32
C LEU A 302 18.94 3.52 -13.64
N ARG A 303 17.82 3.66 -14.34
CA ARG A 303 17.72 4.39 -15.59
C ARG A 303 16.57 5.39 -15.54
N SER A 304 16.81 6.61 -16.05
CA SER A 304 15.77 7.60 -16.24
C SER A 304 14.74 7.15 -17.27
N ALA A 305 13.59 7.83 -17.38
CA ALA A 305 12.56 7.56 -18.39
C ALA A 305 13.08 7.62 -19.86
N LYS A 306 14.25 8.25 -20.07
CA LYS A 306 14.94 8.30 -21.37
C LYS A 306 16.06 7.26 -21.51
N GLY A 307 16.12 6.26 -20.62
CA GLY A 307 17.17 5.22 -20.61
C GLY A 307 18.56 5.69 -20.16
N ARG A 308 18.73 6.96 -19.74
CA ARG A 308 20.03 7.49 -19.32
C ARG A 308 20.36 7.08 -17.89
N PRO A 309 21.65 6.87 -17.53
CA PRO A 309 22.08 6.65 -16.17
C PRO A 309 21.60 7.77 -15.23
N VAL A 310 21.23 7.39 -14.01
CA VAL A 310 20.89 8.34 -12.94
C VAL A 310 22.16 8.70 -12.19
N SER A 311 22.50 9.99 -12.09
CA SER A 311 23.67 10.42 -11.30
C SER A 311 23.38 10.32 -9.81
N ARG A 312 24.38 10.00 -8.99
CA ARG A 312 24.27 9.88 -7.53
C ARG A 312 23.61 11.11 -6.90
N ARG A 313 24.08 12.32 -7.23
CA ARG A 313 23.51 13.57 -6.70
C ARG A 313 22.03 13.75 -7.05
N ASN A 314 21.63 13.41 -8.28
CA ASN A 314 20.24 13.49 -8.69
C ASN A 314 19.39 12.43 -7.98
N PHE A 315 19.94 11.22 -7.79
CA PHE A 315 19.30 10.13 -7.03
C PHE A 315 19.02 10.59 -5.59
N ASP A 316 20.03 10.99 -4.84
CA ASP A 316 19.89 11.35 -3.41
C ASP A 316 18.87 12.48 -3.21
N ARG A 317 18.93 13.52 -4.06
CA ARG A 317 17.98 14.63 -3.98
C ARG A 317 16.55 14.19 -4.30
N ARG A 318 16.35 13.51 -5.42
CA ARG A 318 15.00 13.13 -5.88
C ARG A 318 14.39 12.04 -5.04
N PHE A 319 15.18 11.08 -4.58
CA PHE A 319 14.71 10.04 -3.67
C PHE A 319 14.21 10.68 -2.37
N ARG A 320 14.98 11.59 -1.77
CA ARG A 320 14.55 12.30 -0.54
C ARG A 320 13.33 13.21 -0.79
N GLU A 321 13.26 13.91 -1.93
CA GLU A 321 12.08 14.70 -2.29
C GLU A 321 10.81 13.85 -2.42
N ALA A 322 10.92 12.61 -2.89
CA ALA A 322 9.79 11.71 -3.08
C ALA A 322 9.41 10.96 -1.80
N MET A 323 10.41 10.38 -1.12
CA MET A 323 10.21 9.47 0.01
C MET A 323 10.20 10.18 1.38
N GLY A 324 10.64 11.44 1.45
CA GLY A 324 10.80 12.18 2.70
C GLY A 324 12.06 11.80 3.50
N HIS A 325 12.78 10.76 3.12
CA HIS A 325 14.00 10.26 3.74
C HIS A 325 15.01 9.78 2.69
N SER A 326 16.24 9.48 3.10
CA SER A 326 17.29 9.00 2.19
C SER A 326 17.15 7.51 1.86
N ALA A 327 17.76 7.08 0.77
CA ALA A 327 17.80 5.66 0.42
C ALA A 327 18.60 4.81 1.42
N ASN A 328 19.60 5.40 2.11
CA ASN A 328 20.27 4.71 3.22
C ASN A 328 19.31 4.46 4.39
N GLU A 329 18.47 5.43 4.73
CA GLU A 329 17.45 5.26 5.77
C GLU A 329 16.43 4.20 5.38
N GLU A 330 16.04 4.11 4.10
CA GLU A 330 15.17 3.05 3.59
C GLU A 330 15.82 1.66 3.70
N ILE A 331 17.09 1.51 3.27
CA ILE A 331 17.85 0.26 3.42
C ILE A 331 17.92 -0.17 4.89
N LEU A 332 18.21 0.77 5.80
CA LEU A 332 18.29 0.49 7.23
C LEU A 332 16.92 0.09 7.81
N SER A 333 15.84 0.74 7.37
CA SER A 333 14.48 0.37 7.78
C SER A 333 14.15 -1.08 7.41
N VAL A 334 14.41 -1.47 6.15
CA VAL A 334 14.20 -2.85 5.68
C VAL A 334 15.03 -3.86 6.47
N ARG A 335 16.29 -3.55 6.77
CA ARG A 335 17.17 -4.40 7.59
C ARG A 335 16.66 -4.55 9.02
N LEU A 336 16.24 -3.46 9.65
CA LEU A 336 15.68 -3.48 11.00
C LEU A 336 14.36 -4.24 11.08
N GLU A 337 13.50 -4.09 10.08
CA GLU A 337 12.25 -4.84 9.97
C GLU A 337 12.50 -6.34 9.85
N SER A 338 13.48 -6.73 9.01
CA SER A 338 13.89 -8.12 8.87
C SER A 338 14.48 -8.68 10.17
N ALA A 339 15.29 -7.87 10.87
CA ALA A 339 15.83 -8.26 12.18
C ALA A 339 14.72 -8.47 13.22
N CYS A 340 13.72 -7.58 13.29
CA CYS A 340 12.57 -7.73 14.18
C CYS A 340 11.80 -9.01 13.89
N ALA A 341 11.53 -9.29 12.61
CA ALA A 341 10.83 -10.51 12.20
C ALA A 341 11.58 -11.77 12.63
N LEU A 342 12.89 -11.83 12.39
CA LEU A 342 13.73 -12.95 12.82
C LEU A 342 13.84 -13.09 14.34
N LEU A 343 13.97 -11.99 15.06
CA LEU A 343 14.00 -11.98 16.53
C LEU A 343 12.71 -12.49 17.16
N ALA A 344 11.55 -12.11 16.62
CA ALA A 344 10.25 -12.50 17.14
C ALA A 344 9.92 -13.97 16.87
N GLN A 345 10.48 -14.53 15.82
CA GLN A 345 9.89 -15.68 15.18
C GLN A 345 10.86 -16.86 14.99
N THR A 346 12.12 -16.67 15.34
CA THR A 346 13.14 -17.72 15.24
C THR A 346 14.04 -17.74 16.47
N ASP A 347 14.63 -18.89 16.74
CA ASP A 347 15.66 -19.06 17.76
C ASP A 347 17.08 -18.74 17.24
N MET A 348 17.17 -18.12 16.04
CA MET A 348 18.47 -17.70 15.47
C MET A 348 19.25 -16.86 16.48
N ARG A 349 20.55 -17.16 16.61
CA ARG A 349 21.44 -16.33 17.43
C ARG A 349 21.42 -14.88 16.91
N VAL A 350 21.46 -13.90 17.83
CA VAL A 350 21.44 -12.47 17.46
C VAL A 350 22.60 -12.13 16.49
N THR A 351 23.75 -12.78 16.65
CA THR A 351 24.88 -12.66 15.71
C THR A 351 24.55 -13.14 14.30
N ALA A 352 23.87 -14.28 14.17
CA ALA A 352 23.45 -14.80 12.86
C ALA A 352 22.37 -13.92 12.21
N ILE A 353 21.48 -13.31 12.99
CA ILE A 353 20.51 -12.30 12.48
C ILE A 353 21.25 -11.07 11.95
N HIS A 354 22.29 -10.63 12.64
CA HIS A 354 23.14 -9.53 12.17
C HIS A 354 23.76 -9.84 10.79
N ASP A 355 24.37 -11.02 10.65
CA ASP A 355 25.00 -11.46 9.39
C ASP A 355 23.96 -11.55 8.27
N PHE A 356 22.77 -12.08 8.58
CA PHE A 356 21.66 -12.16 7.62
C PHE A 356 21.18 -10.78 7.16
N CYS A 357 21.11 -9.79 8.06
CA CYS A 357 20.63 -8.45 7.72
C CYS A 357 21.66 -7.59 6.96
N GLY A 358 22.84 -8.11 6.64
CA GLY A 358 23.80 -7.47 5.72
C GLY A 358 24.39 -6.17 6.25
N VAL A 359 24.54 -6.00 7.57
CA VAL A 359 25.19 -4.83 8.19
C VAL A 359 26.61 -5.19 8.54
N GLY A 360 27.58 -4.55 7.92
CA GLY A 360 29.00 -4.91 7.97
C GLY A 360 29.68 -4.98 9.34
N CYS A 361 29.03 -4.56 10.43
CA CYS A 361 29.54 -4.67 11.80
C CYS A 361 28.37 -4.84 12.78
N TYR A 362 28.48 -5.85 13.68
CA TYR A 362 27.48 -6.13 14.73
C TYR A 362 27.11 -4.90 15.57
N SER A 363 28.10 -4.10 15.97
CA SER A 363 27.88 -2.90 16.75
C SER A 363 26.97 -1.87 16.07
N ASN A 364 26.97 -1.82 14.75
CA ASN A 364 26.16 -0.88 13.99
C ASN A 364 24.68 -1.27 13.99
N LEU A 365 24.34 -2.55 13.80
CA LEU A 365 22.96 -3.00 13.82
C LEU A 365 22.35 -2.87 15.23
N ASP A 366 23.06 -3.27 16.27
CA ASP A 366 22.57 -3.16 17.66
C ASP A 366 22.43 -1.69 18.11
N ALA A 367 23.35 -0.80 17.69
CA ALA A 367 23.23 0.63 17.94
C ALA A 367 22.01 1.24 17.23
N LEU A 368 21.79 0.89 15.96
CA LEU A 368 20.63 1.33 15.22
C LEU A 368 19.33 0.76 15.81
N PHE A 369 19.35 -0.51 16.21
CA PHE A 369 18.20 -1.15 16.86
C PHE A 369 17.86 -0.47 18.20
N ARG A 370 18.88 -0.16 19.02
CA ARG A 370 18.69 0.58 20.29
C ARG A 370 18.16 1.98 20.04
N SER A 371 18.69 2.69 19.04
CA SER A 371 18.20 4.02 18.67
C SER A 371 16.74 4.00 18.25
N ARG A 372 16.31 2.96 17.53
CA ARG A 372 14.93 2.85 17.00
C ARG A 372 13.92 2.33 18.02
N PHE A 373 14.33 1.37 18.88
CA PHE A 373 13.42 0.62 19.76
C PHE A 373 13.70 0.87 21.27
N GLY A 374 14.71 1.68 21.62
CA GLY A 374 15.08 2.00 23.00
C GLY A 374 15.70 0.83 23.77
N MET A 375 15.98 -0.32 23.13
CA MET A 375 16.53 -1.52 23.78
C MET A 375 17.36 -2.37 22.83
N SER A 376 18.21 -3.26 23.38
CA SER A 376 18.99 -4.20 22.58
C SER A 376 18.11 -5.28 21.94
N MET A 377 18.58 -5.89 20.84
CA MET A 377 17.92 -7.00 20.16
C MET A 377 17.60 -8.16 21.10
N SER A 378 18.51 -8.52 22.02
CA SER A 378 18.27 -9.58 23.02
C SER A 378 17.14 -9.24 24.00
N LYS A 379 17.08 -7.99 24.49
CA LYS A 379 15.99 -7.53 25.37
C LYS A 379 14.66 -7.49 24.61
N TRP A 380 14.69 -7.06 23.36
CA TRP A 380 13.51 -7.01 22.52
C TRP A 380 12.96 -8.41 22.26
N ARG A 381 13.82 -9.40 21.97
CA ARG A 381 13.43 -10.82 21.86
C ARG A 381 12.77 -11.32 23.14
N ALA A 382 13.42 -11.17 24.28
CA ALA A 382 12.88 -11.62 25.57
C ALA A 382 11.49 -11.03 25.87
N ARG A 383 11.27 -9.76 25.53
CA ARG A 383 9.99 -9.07 25.71
C ARG A 383 8.89 -9.59 24.79
N ASN A 384 9.23 -10.03 23.57
CA ASN A 384 8.26 -10.46 22.57
C ASN A 384 8.12 -11.99 22.51
N ALA A 385 9.11 -12.78 22.96
CA ALA A 385 9.01 -14.22 23.11
C ALA A 385 8.07 -14.67 24.24
N SER A 386 7.84 -13.80 25.25
CA SER A 386 6.89 -14.08 26.36
C SER A 386 5.42 -13.77 26.00
N ARG A 387 5.13 -13.41 24.78
CA ARG A 387 3.78 -13.11 24.26
C ARG A 387 3.25 -14.15 23.27
N GLY A 388 4.00 -15.23 23.02
CA GLY A 388 3.65 -16.35 22.15
C GLY A 388 3.20 -17.61 22.90
#